data_ae8dfac156145091fc067a517f4bffdd
#
_entry.id   ae8dfac156145091fc067a517f4bffdd
#
_cell.length_a   1.000
_cell.length_b   1.000
_cell.length_c   1.000
_cell.angle_alpha   90.00
_cell.angle_beta   90.00
_cell.angle_gamma   90.00
#
_symmetry.space_group_name_H-M   'P 1'
#
loop_
_entity.id
_entity.type
_entity.pdbx_description
1 polymer ?
#
loop_
_entity_poly.entity_id
_entity_poly.type
_entity_poly.pdbx_seq_one_letter_code
_entity_poly.pdbx_strand_id
1 'polypeptide(L)'
;RQLDFYGRNKMNVYIYGPKDDPYHRTPNWRKPYPAREGEKLKVLVNRAKENNVIFYWAIHPGQDIRWNEEDRSLLLQKFESMYQLGVRGFAVFFDDISGEGTKADKQAELLNYIDDHFVKVKRDVAPLILCPTEYNKSWTDVEGGYLTTLGDKLNEGIKVMWTGDMVVATIDKSTLDFVNPLLKRKAYIWWNFPVSDYVQDHLLLGPVYGNGLDIKDDMSAFVSNPMEHAEASKISLYSVADYTWNMENYDSETSWKHAVRDLMPLHAEYLEIFAAHNSDPGQNGHRFRREESVAIQPALSALLKAYQEKNEIDEDAYRQVAEECRKIIVAADGLLASGNENRPLITEIRPWLIQFKQVGEYGAEVLNMIRLRQQKDAFIDSYEHARALLVLMGETDAQYKAGIKSGSLHLMPTFNALFEAATTGYNAAFHAGLDTKAVYSPYTLKSDVNQLASLPIQQKGKVNTIIPSNEVINWQAGGVLTISMDYAR
;
A
#
# COMPACT_ATOMS: atom_id res chain seq x y z
N ARG A 1 3.21 -11.07 -18.59
CA ARG A 1 3.33 -11.76 -17.28
C ARG A 1 2.13 -11.48 -16.36
N GLN A 2 1.70 -10.22 -16.18
CA GLN A 2 0.53 -9.91 -15.30
C GLN A 2 -0.76 -10.55 -15.88
N LEU A 3 -1.06 -10.33 -17.15
CA LEU A 3 -2.24 -10.90 -17.80
C LEU A 3 -2.22 -12.44 -17.82
N ASP A 4 -1.03 -13.05 -17.90
CA ASP A 4 -0.87 -14.51 -17.80
C ASP A 4 -1.19 -15.01 -16.38
N PHE A 5 -0.77 -14.26 -15.37
CA PHE A 5 -1.11 -14.54 -13.97
C PHE A 5 -2.62 -14.38 -13.74
N TYR A 6 -3.25 -13.35 -14.29
CA TYR A 6 -4.69 -13.14 -14.17
C TYR A 6 -5.48 -14.29 -14.81
N GLY A 7 -5.15 -14.65 -16.06
CA GLY A 7 -5.82 -15.77 -16.74
C GLY A 7 -5.66 -17.10 -16.02
N ARG A 8 -4.44 -17.42 -15.53
CA ARG A 8 -4.17 -18.64 -14.76
C ARG A 8 -4.98 -18.70 -13.45
N ASN A 9 -5.13 -17.58 -12.77
CA ASN A 9 -5.89 -17.46 -11.52
C ASN A 9 -7.37 -17.08 -11.76
N LYS A 10 -7.86 -17.18 -13.02
CA LYS A 10 -9.27 -16.96 -13.38
C LYS A 10 -9.80 -15.56 -13.04
N MET A 11 -8.93 -14.57 -12.94
CA MET A 11 -9.34 -13.16 -12.91
C MET A 11 -9.74 -12.77 -14.33
N ASN A 12 -10.97 -12.32 -14.52
CA ASN A 12 -11.59 -12.18 -15.84
C ASN A 12 -11.67 -10.74 -16.36
N VAL A 13 -11.24 -9.76 -15.59
CA VAL A 13 -11.26 -8.34 -15.94
C VAL A 13 -9.94 -7.67 -15.57
N TYR A 14 -9.44 -6.83 -16.47
CA TYR A 14 -8.37 -5.86 -16.20
C TYR A 14 -8.82 -4.46 -16.62
N ILE A 15 -8.83 -3.51 -15.71
CA ILE A 15 -9.23 -2.13 -15.99
C ILE A 15 -7.96 -1.28 -16.12
N TYR A 16 -7.73 -0.75 -17.32
CA TYR A 16 -6.63 0.16 -17.62
C TYR A 16 -7.09 1.60 -17.43
N GLY A 17 -6.58 2.27 -16.42
CA GLY A 17 -6.88 3.68 -16.11
C GLY A 17 -5.78 4.35 -15.30
N PRO A 18 -4.48 4.24 -15.72
CA PRO A 18 -3.38 4.79 -14.94
C PRO A 18 -3.38 6.32 -15.00
N LYS A 19 -3.23 6.96 -13.83
CA LYS A 19 -3.24 8.43 -13.70
C LYS A 19 -2.06 9.13 -14.38
N ASP A 20 -1.02 8.40 -14.78
CA ASP A 20 0.14 8.89 -15.53
C ASP A 20 -0.01 8.78 -17.06
N ASP A 21 -1.08 8.15 -17.58
CA ASP A 21 -1.40 8.17 -19.00
C ASP A 21 -2.09 9.49 -19.37
N PRO A 22 -1.40 10.37 -20.14
CA PRO A 22 -1.95 11.68 -20.46
C PRO A 22 -3.12 11.63 -21.46
N TYR A 23 -3.39 10.51 -22.11
CA TYR A 23 -4.42 10.36 -23.13
C TYR A 23 -5.73 9.78 -22.61
N HIS A 24 -5.73 9.29 -21.37
CA HIS A 24 -6.95 8.86 -20.70
C HIS A 24 -7.57 9.98 -19.86
N ARG A 25 -6.85 11.05 -19.54
CA ARG A 25 -7.29 12.15 -18.67
C ARG A 25 -6.87 13.52 -19.21
N THR A 26 -7.25 14.59 -18.50
CA THR A 26 -6.81 15.96 -18.75
C THR A 26 -5.27 16.06 -18.81
N PRO A 27 -4.70 16.82 -19.75
CA PRO A 27 -5.42 17.67 -20.74
C PRO A 27 -5.70 17.00 -22.09
N ASN A 28 -5.33 15.74 -22.30
CA ASN A 28 -5.28 15.13 -23.63
C ASN A 28 -6.35 14.04 -23.87
N TRP A 29 -7.32 13.85 -23.00
CA TRP A 29 -8.34 12.81 -23.19
C TRP A 29 -9.14 12.99 -24.51
N ARG A 30 -9.26 14.24 -24.99
CA ARG A 30 -9.90 14.56 -26.27
C ARG A 30 -9.06 14.15 -27.49
N LYS A 31 -7.75 13.95 -27.32
CA LYS A 31 -6.83 13.65 -28.43
C LYS A 31 -6.74 12.12 -28.66
N PRO A 32 -6.57 11.67 -29.89
CA PRO A 32 -6.27 10.29 -30.16
C PRO A 32 -4.91 9.90 -29.57
N TYR A 33 -4.72 8.62 -29.27
CA TYR A 33 -3.40 8.11 -28.92
C TYR A 33 -2.44 8.26 -30.10
N PRO A 34 -1.16 8.62 -29.87
CA PRO A 34 -0.13 8.47 -30.88
C PRO A 34 -0.03 7.01 -31.35
N ALA A 35 0.29 6.80 -32.62
CA ALA A 35 0.32 5.45 -33.21
C ALA A 35 1.16 4.46 -32.37
N ARG A 36 2.34 4.88 -31.92
CA ARG A 36 3.22 4.05 -31.09
C ARG A 36 2.57 3.62 -29.76
N GLU A 37 1.87 4.51 -29.10
CA GLU A 37 1.19 4.21 -27.83
C GLU A 37 -0.04 3.33 -28.07
N GLY A 38 -0.77 3.58 -29.15
CA GLY A 38 -1.88 2.72 -29.61
C GLY A 38 -1.44 1.28 -29.86
N GLU A 39 -0.30 1.06 -30.53
CA GLU A 39 0.25 -0.27 -30.76
C GLU A 39 0.63 -0.98 -29.45
N LYS A 40 1.17 -0.28 -28.46
CA LYS A 40 1.43 -0.86 -27.14
C LYS A 40 0.12 -1.33 -26.46
N LEU A 41 -0.92 -0.50 -26.48
CA LEU A 41 -2.24 -0.87 -25.95
C LEU A 41 -2.81 -2.08 -26.68
N LYS A 42 -2.70 -2.14 -28.01
CA LYS A 42 -3.14 -3.28 -28.79
C LYS A 42 -2.44 -4.60 -28.39
N VAL A 43 -1.14 -4.55 -28.09
CA VAL A 43 -0.40 -5.72 -27.58
C VAL A 43 -0.99 -6.19 -26.24
N LEU A 44 -1.30 -5.27 -25.32
CA LEU A 44 -1.90 -5.59 -24.03
C LEU A 44 -3.31 -6.18 -24.20
N VAL A 45 -4.13 -5.57 -25.06
CA VAL A 45 -5.49 -6.04 -25.38
C VAL A 45 -5.47 -7.46 -25.95
N ASN A 46 -4.57 -7.73 -26.90
CA ASN A 46 -4.42 -9.07 -27.48
C ASN A 46 -3.97 -10.08 -26.42
N ARG A 47 -3.02 -9.71 -25.55
CA ARG A 47 -2.57 -10.58 -24.47
C ARG A 47 -3.66 -10.85 -23.44
N ALA A 48 -4.50 -9.87 -23.13
CA ALA A 48 -5.67 -10.06 -22.27
C ALA A 48 -6.64 -11.07 -22.90
N LYS A 49 -6.96 -10.91 -24.18
CA LYS A 49 -7.83 -11.83 -24.93
C LYS A 49 -7.29 -13.27 -24.95
N GLU A 50 -5.98 -13.46 -25.15
CA GLU A 50 -5.33 -14.79 -25.11
C GLU A 50 -5.49 -15.48 -23.76
N ASN A 51 -5.63 -14.69 -22.68
CA ASN A 51 -5.79 -15.16 -21.32
C ASN A 51 -7.26 -15.16 -20.83
N ASN A 52 -8.24 -14.95 -21.71
CA ASN A 52 -9.67 -14.81 -21.36
C ASN A 52 -9.94 -13.68 -20.35
N VAL A 53 -9.16 -12.61 -20.41
CA VAL A 53 -9.33 -11.40 -19.59
C VAL A 53 -9.95 -10.32 -20.46
N ILE A 54 -11.06 -9.75 -20.04
CA ILE A 54 -11.68 -8.58 -20.68
C ILE A 54 -10.83 -7.36 -20.34
N PHE A 55 -10.24 -6.74 -21.35
CA PHE A 55 -9.51 -5.50 -21.18
C PHE A 55 -10.50 -4.34 -21.23
N TYR A 56 -10.71 -3.70 -20.08
CA TYR A 56 -11.41 -2.42 -19.97
C TYR A 56 -10.42 -1.28 -20.13
N TRP A 57 -10.79 -0.30 -20.93
CA TRP A 57 -10.10 0.96 -21.05
C TRP A 57 -10.95 2.06 -20.41
N ALA A 58 -10.38 2.79 -19.43
CA ALA A 58 -11.06 3.86 -18.74
C ALA A 58 -10.70 5.23 -19.33
N ILE A 59 -11.64 6.18 -19.29
CA ILE A 59 -11.40 7.60 -19.56
C ILE A 59 -11.77 8.42 -18.33
N HIS A 60 -11.02 9.49 -18.05
CA HIS A 60 -11.21 10.37 -16.91
C HIS A 60 -11.38 11.84 -17.38
N PRO A 61 -12.55 12.23 -17.89
CA PRO A 61 -12.78 13.52 -18.51
C PRO A 61 -13.18 14.61 -17.51
N GLY A 62 -13.53 14.24 -16.26
CA GLY A 62 -14.28 15.05 -15.32
C GLY A 62 -13.64 16.37 -14.91
N GLN A 63 -12.30 16.49 -15.01
CA GLN A 63 -11.59 17.67 -14.56
C GLN A 63 -11.85 18.91 -15.43
N ASP A 64 -12.13 18.72 -16.74
CA ASP A 64 -12.28 19.81 -17.71
C ASP A 64 -13.39 19.57 -18.76
N ILE A 65 -14.32 18.66 -18.49
CA ILE A 65 -15.45 18.40 -19.37
C ILE A 65 -16.40 19.61 -19.43
N ARG A 66 -16.83 19.95 -20.64
CA ARG A 66 -17.67 21.13 -20.90
C ARG A 66 -19.16 20.85 -21.04
N TRP A 67 -19.55 19.55 -21.00
CA TRP A 67 -20.94 19.10 -21.15
C TRP A 67 -21.64 19.54 -22.45
N ASN A 68 -20.87 19.73 -23.51
CA ASN A 68 -21.37 20.13 -24.83
C ASN A 68 -21.27 19.00 -25.86
N GLU A 69 -21.85 19.23 -27.05
CA GLU A 69 -21.87 18.24 -28.13
C GLU A 69 -20.49 17.93 -28.67
N GLU A 70 -19.57 18.91 -28.66
CA GLU A 70 -18.19 18.72 -29.10
C GLU A 70 -17.46 17.69 -28.22
N ASP A 71 -17.50 17.84 -26.88
CA ASP A 71 -16.86 16.92 -25.95
C ASP A 71 -17.51 15.54 -26.00
N ARG A 72 -18.84 15.47 -26.14
CA ARG A 72 -19.58 14.22 -26.32
C ARG A 72 -19.13 13.46 -27.57
N SER A 73 -18.99 14.18 -28.70
CA SER A 73 -18.54 13.62 -29.97
C SER A 73 -17.08 13.14 -29.89
N LEU A 74 -16.19 13.94 -29.31
CA LEU A 74 -14.77 13.57 -29.14
C LEU A 74 -14.59 12.34 -28.23
N LEU A 75 -15.42 12.19 -27.21
CA LEU A 75 -15.42 11.03 -26.34
C LEU A 75 -15.84 9.76 -27.10
N LEU A 76 -16.91 9.81 -27.88
CA LEU A 76 -17.33 8.68 -28.72
C LEU A 76 -16.28 8.33 -29.77
N GLN A 77 -15.64 9.30 -30.42
CA GLN A 77 -14.55 9.07 -31.35
C GLN A 77 -13.36 8.37 -30.67
N LYS A 78 -13.05 8.78 -29.43
CA LYS A 78 -12.01 8.12 -28.63
C LYS A 78 -12.39 6.67 -28.32
N PHE A 79 -13.61 6.42 -27.90
CA PHE A 79 -14.10 5.06 -27.66
C PHE A 79 -14.06 4.21 -28.93
N GLU A 80 -14.48 4.76 -30.08
CA GLU A 80 -14.38 4.05 -31.35
C GLU A 80 -12.94 3.72 -31.72
N SER A 81 -12.00 4.64 -31.52
CA SER A 81 -10.59 4.38 -31.78
C SER A 81 -10.03 3.24 -30.89
N MET A 82 -10.42 3.19 -29.62
CA MET A 82 -10.03 2.12 -28.71
C MET A 82 -10.68 0.77 -29.08
N TYR A 83 -11.94 0.81 -29.53
CA TYR A 83 -12.64 -0.37 -30.05
C TYR A 83 -11.93 -0.97 -31.26
N GLN A 84 -11.43 -0.13 -32.18
CA GLN A 84 -10.64 -0.56 -33.35
C GLN A 84 -9.28 -1.19 -32.93
N LEU A 85 -8.71 -0.81 -31.79
CA LEU A 85 -7.54 -1.46 -31.21
C LEU A 85 -7.86 -2.83 -30.56
N GLY A 86 -9.16 -3.20 -30.46
CA GLY A 86 -9.62 -4.46 -29.91
C GLY A 86 -10.17 -4.39 -28.49
N VAL A 87 -10.24 -3.22 -27.87
CA VAL A 87 -10.87 -3.03 -26.55
C VAL A 87 -12.34 -3.42 -26.59
N ARG A 88 -12.80 -4.15 -25.59
CA ARG A 88 -14.19 -4.62 -25.47
C ARG A 88 -14.86 -4.29 -24.12
N GLY A 89 -14.18 -3.56 -23.26
CA GLY A 89 -14.72 -2.98 -22.05
C GLY A 89 -14.38 -1.51 -21.94
N PHE A 90 -15.31 -0.69 -21.48
CA PHE A 90 -15.14 0.75 -21.37
C PHE A 90 -15.59 1.23 -19.99
N ALA A 91 -14.86 2.22 -19.45
CA ALA A 91 -15.21 2.86 -18.19
C ALA A 91 -15.06 4.37 -18.30
N VAL A 92 -15.87 5.10 -17.53
CA VAL A 92 -15.76 6.55 -17.36
C VAL A 92 -15.54 6.84 -15.90
N PHE A 93 -14.47 7.55 -15.57
CA PHE A 93 -14.10 7.87 -14.21
C PHE A 93 -14.31 9.34 -13.91
N PHE A 94 -14.95 9.61 -12.77
CA PHE A 94 -15.19 10.93 -12.20
C PHE A 94 -14.71 11.02 -10.75
N ASP A 95 -13.78 10.14 -10.36
CA ASP A 95 -13.12 10.17 -9.06
C ASP A 95 -12.15 11.35 -8.95
N ASP A 96 -11.93 11.84 -7.74
CA ASP A 96 -10.95 12.87 -7.37
C ASP A 96 -11.04 14.16 -8.20
N ILE A 97 -12.25 14.61 -8.52
CA ILE A 97 -12.51 15.84 -9.28
C ILE A 97 -13.29 16.85 -8.45
N SER A 98 -13.37 18.08 -8.96
CA SER A 98 -14.16 19.16 -8.39
C SER A 98 -14.85 19.99 -9.47
N GLY A 99 -15.78 20.85 -9.09
CA GLY A 99 -16.44 21.79 -9.98
C GLY A 99 -17.51 21.16 -10.88
N GLU A 100 -17.62 21.61 -12.11
CA GLU A 100 -18.70 21.24 -13.04
C GLU A 100 -18.75 19.75 -13.38
N GLY A 101 -17.61 19.06 -13.31
CA GLY A 101 -17.53 17.62 -13.58
C GLY A 101 -18.26 16.75 -12.57
N THR A 102 -18.57 17.27 -11.37
CA THR A 102 -19.19 16.51 -10.26
C THR A 102 -20.70 16.40 -10.33
N LYS A 103 -21.35 16.98 -11.32
CA LYS A 103 -22.82 17.02 -11.43
C LYS A 103 -23.40 15.66 -11.83
N ALA A 104 -24.09 14.99 -10.91
CA ALA A 104 -24.66 13.66 -11.09
C ALA A 104 -25.60 13.54 -12.30
N ASP A 105 -26.46 14.54 -12.52
CA ASP A 105 -27.39 14.57 -13.64
C ASP A 105 -26.65 14.64 -14.99
N LYS A 106 -25.57 15.40 -15.08
CA LYS A 106 -24.74 15.51 -16.27
C LYS A 106 -23.90 14.26 -16.51
N GLN A 107 -23.38 13.65 -15.45
CA GLN A 107 -22.71 12.36 -15.54
C GLN A 107 -23.68 11.28 -16.05
N ALA A 108 -24.89 11.22 -15.48
CA ALA A 108 -25.90 10.24 -15.92
C ALA A 108 -26.32 10.46 -17.38
N GLU A 109 -26.55 11.71 -17.82
CA GLU A 109 -26.89 12.06 -19.20
C GLU A 109 -25.79 11.55 -20.18
N LEU A 110 -24.52 11.85 -19.88
CA LEU A 110 -23.39 11.42 -20.70
C LEU A 110 -23.27 9.90 -20.78
N LEU A 111 -23.36 9.22 -19.63
CA LEU A 111 -23.20 7.78 -19.57
C LEU A 111 -24.33 7.04 -20.26
N ASN A 112 -25.57 7.50 -20.12
CA ASN A 112 -26.70 6.95 -20.87
C ASN A 112 -26.51 7.15 -22.38
N TYR A 113 -26.05 8.31 -22.79
CA TYR A 113 -25.75 8.58 -24.18
C TYR A 113 -24.68 7.62 -24.73
N ILE A 114 -23.60 7.38 -24.00
CA ILE A 114 -22.55 6.41 -24.39
C ILE A 114 -23.12 4.99 -24.44
N ASP A 115 -23.91 4.61 -23.43
CA ASP A 115 -24.50 3.28 -23.35
C ASP A 115 -25.43 3.03 -24.57
N ASP A 116 -26.29 3.99 -24.90
CA ASP A 116 -27.28 3.86 -25.96
C ASP A 116 -26.65 3.93 -27.37
N HIS A 117 -25.65 4.81 -27.59
CA HIS A 117 -25.11 5.07 -28.93
C HIS A 117 -23.82 4.31 -29.23
N PHE A 118 -23.19 3.72 -28.23
CA PHE A 118 -21.95 2.95 -28.41
C PHE A 118 -22.06 1.55 -27.84
N VAL A 119 -22.30 1.37 -26.53
CA VAL A 119 -22.25 0.06 -25.88
C VAL A 119 -23.31 -0.90 -26.44
N LYS A 120 -24.59 -0.47 -26.45
CA LYS A 120 -25.72 -1.27 -26.93
C LYS A 120 -25.68 -1.52 -28.45
N VAL A 121 -25.05 -0.59 -29.18
CA VAL A 121 -24.87 -0.73 -30.63
C VAL A 121 -23.81 -1.78 -30.99
N LYS A 122 -22.75 -1.86 -30.17
CA LYS A 122 -21.64 -2.81 -30.31
C LYS A 122 -21.93 -4.09 -29.53
N ARG A 123 -22.53 -5.08 -30.15
CA ARG A 123 -23.02 -6.32 -29.50
C ARG A 123 -21.97 -7.12 -28.71
N ASP A 124 -20.68 -6.83 -28.92
CA ASP A 124 -19.52 -7.50 -28.33
C ASP A 124 -18.78 -6.64 -27.28
N VAL A 125 -19.39 -5.52 -26.85
CA VAL A 125 -18.86 -4.65 -25.78
C VAL A 125 -19.50 -5.03 -24.46
N ALA A 126 -18.67 -5.16 -23.42
CA ALA A 126 -19.11 -5.43 -22.04
C ALA A 126 -19.83 -4.21 -21.44
N PRO A 127 -20.62 -4.39 -20.37
CA PRO A 127 -21.34 -3.29 -19.72
C PRO A 127 -20.44 -2.12 -19.35
N LEU A 128 -20.92 -0.89 -19.56
CA LEU A 128 -20.19 0.33 -19.19
C LEU A 128 -20.01 0.40 -17.68
N ILE A 129 -18.82 0.85 -17.24
CA ILE A 129 -18.48 1.05 -15.82
C ILE A 129 -18.35 2.56 -15.56
N LEU A 130 -18.93 3.01 -14.45
CA LEU A 130 -18.78 4.35 -13.89
C LEU A 130 -17.99 4.26 -12.56
N CYS A 131 -16.93 5.05 -12.41
CA CYS A 131 -16.47 5.45 -11.09
C CYS A 131 -17.10 6.81 -10.77
N PRO A 132 -17.99 6.92 -9.78
CA PRO A 132 -18.68 8.17 -9.45
C PRO A 132 -17.77 9.11 -8.67
N THR A 133 -18.13 10.38 -8.54
CA THR A 133 -17.40 11.35 -7.72
C THR A 133 -17.50 11.00 -6.23
N GLU A 134 -18.70 10.65 -5.77
CA GLU A 134 -18.91 10.17 -4.41
C GLU A 134 -18.81 8.64 -4.38
N TYR A 135 -17.59 8.10 -4.42
CA TYR A 135 -17.32 6.67 -4.55
C TYR A 135 -17.12 5.94 -3.21
N ASN A 136 -17.28 6.61 -2.08
CA ASN A 136 -17.23 6.03 -0.74
C ASN A 136 -18.19 6.75 0.23
N LYS A 137 -18.57 6.08 1.32
CA LYS A 137 -19.54 6.57 2.28
C LYS A 137 -19.12 7.86 2.98
N SER A 138 -17.84 8.00 3.31
CA SER A 138 -17.34 9.19 4.02
C SER A 138 -17.40 10.48 3.19
N TRP A 139 -17.51 10.37 1.88
CA TRP A 139 -17.65 11.50 0.95
C TRP A 139 -19.09 11.69 0.44
N THR A 140 -19.98 10.76 0.78
CA THR A 140 -21.37 10.84 0.32
C THR A 140 -22.15 11.89 1.10
N ASP A 141 -22.72 12.84 0.39
CA ASP A 141 -23.78 13.72 0.88
C ASP A 141 -25.15 13.13 0.50
N VAL A 142 -25.77 12.42 1.46
CA VAL A 142 -27.06 11.75 1.23
C VAL A 142 -28.17 12.78 0.95
N GLU A 143 -28.16 13.94 1.63
CA GLU A 143 -29.16 15.01 1.43
C GLU A 143 -28.94 15.73 0.10
N GLY A 144 -27.69 15.87 -0.35
CA GLY A 144 -27.32 16.40 -1.65
C GLY A 144 -27.75 15.52 -2.83
N GLY A 145 -28.04 14.24 -2.57
CA GLY A 145 -28.74 13.34 -3.49
C GLY A 145 -27.92 12.93 -4.71
N TYR A 146 -26.58 13.00 -4.67
CA TYR A 146 -25.72 12.63 -5.79
C TYR A 146 -25.90 11.16 -6.20
N LEU A 147 -25.74 10.21 -5.25
CA LEU A 147 -25.91 8.77 -5.54
C LEU A 147 -27.35 8.41 -5.92
N THR A 148 -28.34 9.01 -5.27
CA THR A 148 -29.75 8.81 -5.58
C THR A 148 -30.07 9.27 -7.01
N THR A 149 -29.51 10.41 -7.43
CA THR A 149 -29.67 10.92 -8.80
C THR A 149 -29.07 9.93 -9.82
N LEU A 150 -27.91 9.36 -9.55
CA LEU A 150 -27.33 8.32 -10.40
C LEU A 150 -28.21 7.06 -10.41
N GLY A 151 -28.73 6.64 -9.25
CA GLY A 151 -29.61 5.49 -9.12
C GLY A 151 -30.91 5.65 -9.93
N ASP A 152 -31.46 6.86 -9.95
CA ASP A 152 -32.71 7.17 -10.65
C ASP A 152 -32.52 7.32 -12.16
N LYS A 153 -31.40 7.86 -12.61
CA LYS A 153 -31.25 8.32 -14.00
C LYS A 153 -30.39 7.40 -14.87
N LEU A 154 -29.44 6.62 -14.29
CA LEU A 154 -28.57 5.76 -15.08
C LEU A 154 -29.33 4.55 -15.66
N ASN A 155 -29.06 4.20 -16.92
CA ASN A 155 -29.50 2.95 -17.52
C ASN A 155 -29.09 1.76 -16.65
N GLU A 156 -29.95 0.75 -16.52
CA GLU A 156 -29.77 -0.42 -15.62
C GLU A 156 -28.47 -1.21 -15.88
N GLY A 157 -28.04 -1.26 -17.16
CA GLY A 157 -26.83 -1.98 -17.57
C GLY A 157 -25.53 -1.38 -17.08
N ILE A 158 -25.51 -0.09 -16.72
CA ILE A 158 -24.30 0.62 -16.30
C ILE A 158 -23.92 0.20 -14.88
N LYS A 159 -22.67 -0.22 -14.70
CA LYS A 159 -22.11 -0.62 -13.40
C LYS A 159 -21.51 0.60 -12.69
N VAL A 160 -21.72 0.72 -11.37
CA VAL A 160 -21.25 1.86 -10.58
C VAL A 160 -20.29 1.37 -9.51
N MET A 161 -19.09 1.94 -9.50
CA MET A 161 -18.02 1.56 -8.57
C MET A 161 -18.25 2.14 -7.16
N TRP A 162 -17.72 1.41 -6.15
CA TRP A 162 -17.77 1.77 -4.74
C TRP A 162 -16.56 1.22 -4.00
N THR A 163 -15.91 2.04 -3.15
CA THR A 163 -14.70 1.62 -2.42
C THR A 163 -14.97 1.24 -0.96
N GLY A 164 -16.20 1.36 -0.48
CA GLY A 164 -16.56 1.06 0.91
C GLY A 164 -16.86 2.29 1.75
N ASP A 165 -16.71 2.17 3.06
CA ASP A 165 -17.01 3.28 3.97
C ASP A 165 -16.00 4.44 3.85
N MET A 166 -14.78 4.14 3.42
CA MET A 166 -13.68 5.08 3.18
C MET A 166 -13.06 4.82 1.80
N VAL A 167 -12.12 5.68 1.38
CA VAL A 167 -11.31 5.45 0.17
C VAL A 167 -10.57 4.11 0.26
N VAL A 168 -9.97 3.82 1.41
CA VAL A 168 -9.35 2.54 1.72
C VAL A 168 -10.10 1.93 2.90
N ALA A 169 -10.76 0.81 2.69
CA ALA A 169 -11.62 0.16 3.69
C ALA A 169 -11.73 -1.34 3.44
N THR A 170 -12.23 -2.08 4.42
CA THR A 170 -12.79 -3.41 4.21
C THR A 170 -14.20 -3.30 3.64
N ILE A 171 -14.64 -4.32 2.92
CA ILE A 171 -15.97 -4.39 2.31
C ILE A 171 -16.81 -5.41 3.09
N ASP A 172 -17.91 -4.94 3.66
CA ASP A 172 -18.84 -5.77 4.41
C ASP A 172 -20.29 -5.51 3.96
N LYS A 173 -21.21 -6.24 4.56
CA LYS A 173 -22.64 -6.10 4.25
C LYS A 173 -23.16 -4.71 4.57
N SER A 174 -22.67 -4.05 5.61
CA SER A 174 -23.19 -2.75 6.05
C SER A 174 -22.96 -1.65 5.01
N THR A 175 -21.80 -1.64 4.37
CA THR A 175 -21.50 -0.68 3.29
C THR A 175 -22.36 -0.93 2.04
N LEU A 176 -22.66 -2.21 1.73
CA LEU A 176 -23.51 -2.60 0.59
C LEU A 176 -24.99 -2.28 0.87
N ASP A 177 -25.47 -2.53 2.08
CA ASP A 177 -26.83 -2.16 2.52
C ASP A 177 -27.04 -0.62 2.50
N PHE A 178 -25.94 0.15 2.68
CA PHE A 178 -25.97 1.60 2.52
C PHE A 178 -26.05 2.03 1.05
N VAL A 179 -25.17 1.54 0.19
CA VAL A 179 -24.99 2.10 -1.17
C VAL A 179 -25.98 1.53 -2.19
N ASN A 180 -26.33 0.24 -2.11
CA ASN A 180 -27.17 -0.42 -3.11
C ASN A 180 -28.58 0.21 -3.24
N PRO A 181 -29.28 0.56 -2.14
CA PRO A 181 -30.56 1.25 -2.23
C PRO A 181 -30.45 2.64 -2.89
N LEU A 182 -29.40 3.40 -2.61
CA LEU A 182 -29.17 4.71 -3.21
C LEU A 182 -28.93 4.61 -4.71
N LEU A 183 -28.13 3.66 -5.14
CA LEU A 183 -27.81 3.41 -6.55
C LEU A 183 -28.90 2.62 -7.28
N LYS A 184 -29.86 2.02 -6.58
CA LYS A 184 -30.88 1.09 -7.11
C LYS A 184 -30.29 -0.07 -7.93
N ARG A 185 -29.09 -0.47 -7.58
CA ARG A 185 -28.32 -1.58 -8.19
C ARG A 185 -27.23 -2.08 -7.26
N LYS A 186 -26.74 -3.30 -7.53
CA LYS A 186 -25.59 -3.84 -6.81
C LYS A 186 -24.31 -3.09 -7.18
N ALA A 187 -23.58 -2.62 -6.18
CA ALA A 187 -22.31 -1.92 -6.37
C ALA A 187 -21.28 -2.81 -7.09
N TYR A 188 -20.44 -2.19 -7.89
CA TYR A 188 -19.23 -2.76 -8.45
C TYR A 188 -18.09 -2.39 -7.51
N ILE A 189 -17.51 -3.34 -6.76
CA ILE A 189 -16.50 -3.01 -5.77
C ILE A 189 -15.17 -2.68 -6.43
N TRP A 190 -14.63 -1.52 -6.11
CA TRP A 190 -13.23 -1.14 -6.30
C TRP A 190 -12.53 -1.19 -4.96
N TRP A 191 -11.85 -2.28 -4.69
CA TRP A 191 -11.17 -2.45 -3.41
C TRP A 191 -9.75 -1.90 -3.46
N ASN A 192 -9.46 -0.87 -2.66
CA ASN A 192 -8.15 -0.25 -2.56
C ASN A 192 -7.21 -1.05 -1.65
N PHE A 193 -6.84 -2.24 -2.12
CA PHE A 193 -5.85 -3.13 -1.55
C PHE A 193 -5.36 -4.11 -2.65
N PRO A 194 -4.05 -4.38 -2.77
CA PRO A 194 -2.94 -3.91 -1.94
C PRO A 194 -2.31 -2.58 -2.39
N VAL A 195 -3.04 -1.66 -3.01
CA VAL A 195 -2.48 -0.35 -3.39
C VAL A 195 -1.76 0.31 -2.21
N SER A 196 -0.57 0.86 -2.47
CA SER A 196 0.28 1.50 -1.46
C SER A 196 0.77 2.90 -1.88
N ASP A 197 0.08 3.56 -2.80
CA ASP A 197 0.46 4.89 -3.29
C ASP A 197 0.44 5.98 -2.20
N TYR A 198 -0.30 5.75 -1.13
CA TYR A 198 -0.35 6.59 0.07
C TYR A 198 0.70 6.22 1.16
N VAL A 199 1.40 5.09 0.99
CA VAL A 199 2.44 4.54 1.90
C VAL A 199 3.51 3.81 1.08
N GLN A 200 4.12 4.50 0.13
CA GLN A 200 5.04 3.92 -0.86
C GLN A 200 6.31 3.30 -0.27
N ASP A 201 6.61 3.57 1.00
CA ASP A 201 7.70 2.97 1.76
C ASP A 201 7.40 1.56 2.28
N HIS A 202 6.13 1.11 2.22
CA HIS A 202 5.68 -0.20 2.69
C HIS A 202 5.28 -1.14 1.54
N LEU A 203 5.45 -2.45 1.78
CA LEU A 203 4.85 -3.51 0.97
C LEU A 203 3.63 -4.07 1.69
N LEU A 204 2.55 -4.33 0.94
CA LEU A 204 1.32 -4.93 1.44
C LEU A 204 1.19 -6.35 0.90
N LEU A 205 1.82 -7.32 1.57
CA LEU A 205 1.96 -8.70 1.12
C LEU A 205 0.99 -9.67 1.79
N GLY A 206 0.05 -9.16 2.58
CA GLY A 206 -0.97 -9.96 3.25
C GLY A 206 -2.08 -10.43 2.31
N PRO A 207 -2.89 -11.42 2.75
CA PRO A 207 -4.05 -11.91 2.01
C PRO A 207 -5.24 -10.96 2.11
N VAL A 208 -6.32 -11.31 1.41
CA VAL A 208 -7.66 -10.76 1.70
C VAL A 208 -8.09 -11.23 3.08
N TYR A 209 -8.39 -10.31 3.97
CA TYR A 209 -9.07 -10.58 5.24
C TYR A 209 -9.87 -9.35 5.70
N GLY A 210 -10.83 -9.57 6.59
CA GLY A 210 -11.71 -8.50 7.10
C GLY A 210 -12.87 -8.15 6.19
N ASN A 211 -12.88 -8.57 4.92
CA ASN A 211 -14.03 -8.46 4.04
C ASN A 211 -15.10 -9.52 4.40
N GLY A 212 -16.37 -9.19 4.16
CA GLY A 212 -17.50 -10.13 4.37
C GLY A 212 -17.38 -11.38 3.51
N LEU A 213 -17.74 -12.52 4.06
CA LEU A 213 -17.77 -13.79 3.33
C LEU A 213 -19.17 -14.11 2.77
N ASP A 214 -20.16 -13.31 3.11
CA ASP A 214 -21.57 -13.47 2.79
C ASP A 214 -22.14 -12.41 1.83
N ILE A 215 -21.26 -11.64 1.17
CA ILE A 215 -21.63 -10.48 0.35
C ILE A 215 -21.66 -10.74 -1.17
N LYS A 216 -21.42 -11.98 -1.60
CA LYS A 216 -21.33 -12.31 -3.03
C LYS A 216 -22.57 -11.91 -3.83
N ASP A 217 -23.75 -12.03 -3.22
CA ASP A 217 -25.03 -11.71 -3.86
C ASP A 217 -25.43 -10.25 -3.74
N ASP A 218 -24.68 -9.44 -2.98
CA ASP A 218 -24.98 -8.02 -2.76
C ASP A 218 -24.09 -7.09 -3.62
N MET A 219 -23.14 -7.62 -4.37
CA MET A 219 -22.29 -6.87 -5.29
C MET A 219 -22.39 -7.37 -6.73
N SER A 220 -22.08 -6.53 -7.71
CA SER A 220 -22.11 -6.90 -9.13
C SER A 220 -20.76 -7.40 -9.66
N ALA A 221 -19.66 -6.99 -9.07
CA ALA A 221 -18.31 -7.42 -9.35
C ALA A 221 -17.35 -6.91 -8.25
N PHE A 222 -16.09 -7.38 -8.32
CA PHE A 222 -15.04 -7.00 -7.39
C PHE A 222 -13.71 -6.85 -8.14
N VAL A 223 -13.13 -5.66 -8.13
CA VAL A 223 -11.78 -5.41 -8.64
C VAL A 223 -10.87 -4.90 -7.52
N SER A 224 -9.62 -5.28 -7.60
CA SER A 224 -8.57 -4.88 -6.67
C SER A 224 -7.65 -3.86 -7.33
N ASN A 225 -7.27 -2.84 -6.58
CA ASN A 225 -6.25 -1.87 -6.97
C ASN A 225 -4.90 -2.30 -6.40
N PRO A 226 -3.91 -2.72 -7.24
CA PRO A 226 -2.63 -3.25 -6.76
C PRO A 226 -1.62 -2.15 -6.42
N MET A 227 -0.51 -2.54 -5.76
CA MET A 227 0.68 -1.68 -5.62
C MET A 227 1.29 -1.37 -7.00
N GLU A 228 2.13 -0.35 -7.08
CA GLU A 228 3.02 -0.12 -8.23
C GLU A 228 4.03 -1.28 -8.40
N HIS A 229 4.28 -2.05 -7.35
CA HIS A 229 5.08 -3.27 -7.31
C HIS A 229 4.26 -4.45 -7.84
N ALA A 230 4.26 -4.59 -9.16
CA ALA A 230 3.37 -5.51 -9.86
C ALA A 230 3.63 -7.00 -9.55
N GLU A 231 4.88 -7.40 -9.34
CA GLU A 231 5.20 -8.80 -8.99
C GLU A 231 4.89 -9.10 -7.52
N ALA A 232 5.21 -8.17 -6.62
CA ALA A 232 4.88 -8.28 -5.19
C ALA A 232 3.35 -8.32 -4.96
N SER A 233 2.59 -7.53 -5.72
CA SER A 233 1.13 -7.51 -5.67
C SER A 233 0.49 -8.86 -5.94
N LYS A 234 1.15 -9.77 -6.66
CA LYS A 234 0.61 -11.10 -6.97
C LYS A 234 0.32 -11.95 -5.73
N ILE A 235 1.03 -11.71 -4.62
CA ILE A 235 0.75 -12.41 -3.36
C ILE A 235 -0.69 -12.09 -2.91
N SER A 236 -1.03 -10.82 -2.81
CA SER A 236 -2.38 -10.39 -2.43
C SER A 236 -3.41 -10.67 -3.52
N LEU A 237 -3.08 -10.46 -4.79
CA LEU A 237 -3.99 -10.67 -5.92
C LEU A 237 -4.39 -12.14 -6.10
N TYR A 238 -3.52 -13.09 -5.77
CA TYR A 238 -3.88 -14.51 -5.73
C TYR A 238 -5.04 -14.74 -4.76
N SER A 239 -4.93 -14.19 -3.55
CA SER A 239 -5.98 -14.31 -2.55
C SER A 239 -7.27 -13.55 -2.93
N VAL A 240 -7.17 -12.45 -3.70
CA VAL A 240 -8.34 -11.77 -4.28
C VAL A 240 -9.07 -12.69 -5.26
N ALA A 241 -8.33 -13.39 -6.11
CA ALA A 241 -8.92 -14.36 -7.06
C ALA A 241 -9.63 -15.48 -6.30
N ASP A 242 -8.98 -16.07 -5.30
CA ASP A 242 -9.55 -17.15 -4.48
C ASP A 242 -10.80 -16.70 -3.72
N TYR A 243 -10.72 -15.55 -3.04
CA TYR A 243 -11.84 -14.91 -2.34
C TYR A 243 -13.05 -14.69 -3.24
N THR A 244 -12.86 -14.14 -4.43
CA THR A 244 -13.97 -13.84 -5.34
C THR A 244 -14.57 -15.07 -6.00
N TRP A 245 -13.82 -16.16 -6.15
CA TRP A 245 -14.32 -17.42 -6.72
C TRP A 245 -15.04 -18.31 -5.72
N ASN A 246 -14.63 -18.30 -4.44
CA ASN A 246 -15.17 -19.19 -3.43
C ASN A 246 -15.34 -18.47 -2.08
N MET A 247 -16.04 -17.35 -2.10
CA MET A 247 -16.15 -16.43 -0.96
C MET A 247 -16.63 -17.11 0.31
N GLU A 248 -17.65 -17.97 0.23
CA GLU A 248 -18.25 -18.64 1.40
C GLU A 248 -17.30 -19.60 2.12
N ASN A 249 -16.35 -20.20 1.38
CA ASN A 249 -15.38 -21.15 1.95
C ASN A 249 -13.95 -20.60 1.89
N TYR A 250 -13.80 -19.29 1.68
CA TYR A 250 -12.50 -18.65 1.61
C TYR A 250 -11.82 -18.67 2.98
N ASP A 251 -10.58 -19.16 3.01
CA ASP A 251 -9.69 -19.11 4.16
C ASP A 251 -8.44 -18.30 3.81
N SER A 252 -8.25 -17.17 4.50
CA SER A 252 -7.20 -16.21 4.17
C SER A 252 -5.79 -16.78 4.33
N GLU A 253 -5.55 -17.54 5.38
CA GLU A 253 -4.25 -18.14 5.68
C GLU A 253 -3.86 -19.21 4.65
N THR A 254 -4.78 -20.10 4.34
CA THR A 254 -4.58 -21.16 3.31
C THR A 254 -4.34 -20.54 1.93
N SER A 255 -5.16 -19.58 1.56
CA SER A 255 -5.03 -18.88 0.28
C SER A 255 -3.68 -18.17 0.15
N TRP A 256 -3.26 -17.50 1.21
CA TRP A 256 -1.98 -16.80 1.26
C TRP A 256 -0.77 -17.73 1.12
N LYS A 257 -0.78 -18.87 1.82
CA LYS A 257 0.26 -19.90 1.68
C LYS A 257 0.30 -20.49 0.27
N HIS A 258 -0.84 -20.64 -0.37
CA HIS A 258 -0.89 -21.06 -1.78
C HIS A 258 -0.28 -20.00 -2.71
N ALA A 259 -0.58 -18.71 -2.47
CA ALA A 259 0.00 -17.61 -3.25
C ALA A 259 1.53 -17.61 -3.20
N VAL A 260 2.08 -17.73 -2.00
CA VAL A 260 3.53 -17.76 -1.77
C VAL A 260 4.18 -18.93 -2.51
N ARG A 261 3.57 -20.13 -2.42
CA ARG A 261 4.06 -21.34 -3.12
C ARG A 261 3.93 -21.24 -4.63
N ASP A 262 2.88 -20.60 -5.15
CA ASP A 262 2.71 -20.38 -6.60
C ASP A 262 3.83 -19.48 -7.17
N LEU A 263 4.27 -18.49 -6.38
CA LEU A 263 5.27 -17.53 -6.81
C LEU A 263 6.71 -18.01 -6.64
N MET A 264 7.00 -18.74 -5.55
CA MET A 264 8.35 -19.24 -5.22
C MET A 264 8.26 -20.64 -4.58
N PRO A 265 8.00 -21.69 -5.37
CA PRO A 265 7.81 -23.04 -4.85
C PRO A 265 9.05 -23.64 -4.13
N LEU A 266 10.26 -23.23 -4.50
CA LEU A 266 11.49 -23.72 -3.88
C LEU A 266 11.87 -22.93 -2.61
N HIS A 267 11.48 -21.67 -2.52
CA HIS A 267 11.78 -20.76 -1.39
C HIS A 267 10.50 -20.21 -0.74
N ALA A 268 9.42 -20.97 -0.79
CA ALA A 268 8.12 -20.56 -0.26
C ALA A 268 8.17 -20.20 1.23
N GLU A 269 8.90 -20.98 2.04
CA GLU A 269 9.06 -20.72 3.48
C GLU A 269 9.72 -19.37 3.75
N TYR A 270 10.75 -19.01 2.98
CA TYR A 270 11.42 -17.71 3.13
C TYR A 270 10.54 -16.55 2.70
N LEU A 271 9.79 -16.71 1.60
CA LEU A 271 8.84 -15.70 1.15
C LEU A 271 7.66 -15.54 2.13
N GLU A 272 7.21 -16.64 2.75
CA GLU A 272 6.17 -16.61 3.80
C GLU A 272 6.66 -15.81 5.02
N ILE A 273 7.87 -16.06 5.52
CA ILE A 273 8.47 -15.32 6.62
C ILE A 273 8.57 -13.81 6.26
N PHE A 274 9.09 -13.48 5.07
CA PHE A 274 9.17 -12.10 4.63
C PHE A 274 7.80 -11.41 4.55
N ALA A 275 6.83 -12.04 3.91
CA ALA A 275 5.50 -11.49 3.73
C ALA A 275 4.72 -11.34 5.05
N ALA A 276 4.94 -12.24 6.03
CA ALA A 276 4.34 -12.16 7.36
C ALA A 276 4.74 -10.90 8.14
N HIS A 277 5.88 -10.30 7.81
CA HIS A 277 6.40 -9.09 8.45
C HIS A 277 6.32 -7.83 7.57
N ASN A 278 5.62 -7.91 6.43
CA ASN A 278 5.50 -6.82 5.48
C ASN A 278 4.05 -6.75 4.93
N SER A 279 3.11 -6.44 5.79
CA SER A 279 1.67 -6.37 5.47
C SER A 279 1.00 -5.10 5.98
N ASP A 280 1.52 -4.49 7.06
CA ASP A 280 0.95 -3.27 7.61
C ASP A 280 1.43 -2.03 6.86
N PRO A 281 0.51 -1.11 6.48
CA PRO A 281 0.87 0.13 5.80
C PRO A 281 1.49 1.20 6.73
N GLY A 282 1.64 0.94 8.02
CA GLY A 282 2.04 1.95 8.99
C GLY A 282 0.94 3.01 9.25
N GLN A 283 1.31 4.07 9.97
CA GLN A 283 0.41 5.20 10.17
C GLN A 283 0.22 5.98 8.87
N ASN A 284 -1.02 6.23 8.49
CA ASN A 284 -1.34 6.89 7.23
C ASN A 284 -2.63 7.73 7.30
N GLY A 285 -2.85 8.58 6.29
CA GLY A 285 -3.98 9.50 6.24
C GLY A 285 -5.35 8.81 6.14
N HIS A 286 -5.41 7.58 5.66
CA HIS A 286 -6.65 6.79 5.59
C HIS A 286 -6.99 6.06 6.89
N ARG A 287 -6.06 6.04 7.86
CA ARG A 287 -6.19 5.29 9.13
C ARG A 287 -6.39 3.78 8.93
N PHE A 288 -6.10 3.29 7.74
CA PHE A 288 -6.18 1.87 7.41
C PHE A 288 -4.96 1.15 7.96
N ARG A 289 -5.17 0.01 8.61
CA ARG A 289 -4.12 -0.82 9.19
C ARG A 289 -4.38 -2.28 8.82
N ARG A 290 -3.31 -3.05 8.78
CA ARG A 290 -3.35 -4.50 8.53
C ARG A 290 -2.48 -5.20 9.56
N GLU A 291 -2.84 -6.42 9.92
CA GLU A 291 -2.02 -7.22 10.83
C GLU A 291 -0.75 -7.72 10.13
N GLU A 292 0.34 -7.71 10.88
CA GLU A 292 1.62 -8.34 10.49
C GLU A 292 2.31 -8.89 11.73
N SER A 293 3.28 -9.78 11.56
CA SER A 293 4.06 -10.36 12.66
C SER A 293 3.19 -11.05 13.74
N VAL A 294 2.00 -11.52 13.38
CA VAL A 294 0.96 -11.99 14.31
C VAL A 294 1.48 -13.14 15.18
N ALA A 295 2.21 -14.09 14.58
CA ALA A 295 2.69 -15.28 15.29
C ALA A 295 3.69 -14.94 16.40
N ILE A 296 4.52 -13.92 16.22
CA ILE A 296 5.57 -13.54 17.19
C ILE A 296 5.12 -12.41 18.15
N GLN A 297 4.03 -11.71 17.85
CA GLN A 297 3.54 -10.58 18.61
C GLN A 297 3.34 -10.88 20.11
N PRO A 298 2.80 -12.04 20.54
CA PRO A 298 2.68 -12.35 21.97
C PRO A 298 4.03 -12.42 22.69
N ALA A 299 5.05 -13.02 22.06
CA ALA A 299 6.39 -13.12 22.65
C ALA A 299 7.08 -11.74 22.70
N LEU A 300 6.94 -10.92 21.66
CA LEU A 300 7.43 -9.53 21.64
C LEU A 300 6.84 -8.73 22.81
N SER A 301 5.52 -8.82 23.00
CA SER A 301 4.81 -8.12 24.06
C SER A 301 5.20 -8.61 25.46
N ALA A 302 5.34 -9.93 25.66
CA ALA A 302 5.73 -10.51 26.93
C ALA A 302 7.15 -10.09 27.32
N LEU A 303 8.09 -10.18 26.37
CA LEU A 303 9.49 -9.79 26.59
C LEU A 303 9.60 -8.30 26.95
N LEU A 304 8.96 -7.43 26.18
CA LEU A 304 8.99 -5.99 26.41
C LEU A 304 8.40 -5.63 27.78
N LYS A 305 7.25 -6.21 28.12
CA LYS A 305 6.59 -5.97 29.39
C LYS A 305 7.44 -6.42 30.58
N ALA A 306 8.00 -7.63 30.55
CA ALA A 306 8.85 -8.14 31.62
C ALA A 306 10.09 -7.26 31.82
N TYR A 307 10.70 -6.80 30.73
CA TYR A 307 11.87 -5.96 30.78
C TYR A 307 11.58 -4.55 31.31
N GLN A 308 10.53 -3.90 30.80
CA GLN A 308 10.17 -2.53 31.23
C GLN A 308 9.64 -2.44 32.66
N GLU A 309 8.79 -3.39 33.08
CA GLU A 309 8.13 -3.33 34.39
C GLU A 309 9.01 -3.88 35.54
N LYS A 310 9.84 -4.88 35.25
CA LYS A 310 10.58 -5.61 36.29
C LYS A 310 12.08 -5.63 36.07
N ASN A 311 12.59 -5.15 34.96
CA ASN A 311 13.95 -5.30 34.50
C ASN A 311 14.41 -6.79 34.46
N GLU A 312 13.47 -7.68 34.14
CA GLU A 312 13.66 -9.13 34.02
C GLU A 312 13.57 -9.56 32.55
N ILE A 313 14.16 -10.71 32.24
CA ILE A 313 14.04 -11.33 30.92
C ILE A 313 13.09 -12.52 31.06
N ASP A 314 11.98 -12.45 30.32
CA ASP A 314 11.14 -13.61 30.08
C ASP A 314 11.91 -14.55 29.14
N GLU A 315 12.45 -15.63 29.68
CA GLU A 315 13.35 -16.53 28.96
C GLU A 315 12.67 -17.27 27.79
N ASP A 316 11.38 -17.58 27.91
CA ASP A 316 10.65 -18.23 26.84
C ASP A 316 10.35 -17.25 25.70
N ALA A 317 9.89 -16.06 26.01
CA ALA A 317 9.69 -14.99 25.05
C ALA A 317 11.01 -14.57 24.38
N TYR A 318 12.09 -14.43 25.15
CA TYR A 318 13.43 -14.14 24.63
C TYR A 318 13.86 -15.16 23.57
N ARG A 319 13.72 -16.48 23.88
CA ARG A 319 14.11 -17.54 22.93
C ARG A 319 13.27 -17.49 21.66
N GLN A 320 11.98 -17.25 21.76
CA GLN A 320 11.10 -17.13 20.59
C GLN A 320 11.48 -15.93 19.73
N VAL A 321 11.72 -14.76 20.33
CA VAL A 321 12.13 -13.56 19.58
C VAL A 321 13.52 -13.71 18.96
N ALA A 322 14.46 -14.33 19.66
CA ALA A 322 15.79 -14.61 19.13
C ALA A 322 15.76 -15.56 17.92
N GLU A 323 14.92 -16.61 18.01
CA GLU A 323 14.72 -17.52 16.88
C GLU A 323 14.04 -16.84 15.70
N GLU A 324 13.10 -15.93 15.96
CA GLU A 324 12.47 -15.13 14.88
C GLU A 324 13.46 -14.19 14.20
N CYS A 325 14.32 -13.50 14.95
CA CYS A 325 15.40 -12.71 14.36
C CYS A 325 16.31 -13.55 13.46
N ARG A 326 16.65 -14.78 13.91
CA ARG A 326 17.45 -15.72 13.11
C ARG A 326 16.72 -16.12 11.82
N LYS A 327 15.43 -16.45 11.89
CA LYS A 327 14.60 -16.80 10.72
C LYS A 327 14.53 -15.64 9.73
N ILE A 328 14.34 -14.41 10.20
CA ILE A 328 14.32 -13.19 9.40
C ILE A 328 15.63 -13.06 8.59
N ILE A 329 16.78 -13.19 9.25
CA ILE A 329 18.10 -13.08 8.59
C ILE A 329 18.26 -14.18 7.53
N VAL A 330 17.96 -15.44 7.88
CA VAL A 330 18.10 -16.59 6.98
C VAL A 330 17.14 -16.47 5.78
N ALA A 331 15.90 -16.05 6.01
CA ALA A 331 14.91 -15.86 4.95
C ALA A 331 15.32 -14.74 4.00
N ALA A 332 15.79 -13.60 4.52
CA ALA A 332 16.27 -12.50 3.70
C ALA A 332 17.47 -12.91 2.84
N ASP A 333 18.48 -13.56 3.42
CA ASP A 333 19.64 -14.06 2.69
C ASP A 333 19.27 -15.11 1.64
N GLY A 334 18.38 -16.05 1.99
CA GLY A 334 17.88 -17.06 1.07
C GLY A 334 17.16 -16.47 -0.13
N LEU A 335 16.25 -15.49 0.10
CA LEU A 335 15.56 -14.79 -0.97
C LEU A 335 16.51 -13.96 -1.84
N LEU A 336 17.46 -13.25 -1.26
CA LEU A 336 18.45 -12.49 -2.02
C LEU A 336 19.32 -13.38 -2.92
N ALA A 337 19.59 -14.63 -2.48
CA ALA A 337 20.34 -15.63 -3.24
C ALA A 337 19.49 -16.36 -4.29
N SER A 338 18.15 -16.38 -4.16
CA SER A 338 17.21 -17.17 -4.99
C SER A 338 16.82 -16.52 -6.33
N GLY A 339 17.55 -15.49 -6.78
CA GLY A 339 17.19 -14.64 -7.92
C GLY A 339 16.91 -15.37 -9.26
N ASN A 340 17.23 -16.65 -9.38
CA ASN A 340 16.95 -17.44 -10.58
C ASN A 340 15.54 -18.06 -10.60
N GLU A 341 14.87 -18.19 -9.45
CA GLU A 341 13.54 -18.79 -9.36
C GLU A 341 12.44 -17.81 -9.83
N ASN A 342 12.45 -16.60 -9.25
CA ASN A 342 11.53 -15.53 -9.65
C ASN A 342 12.28 -14.17 -9.64
N ARG A 343 13.17 -14.02 -10.59
CA ARG A 343 14.01 -12.82 -10.71
C ARG A 343 13.23 -11.51 -10.70
N PRO A 344 12.08 -11.39 -11.37
CA PRO A 344 11.32 -10.14 -11.36
C PRO A 344 10.83 -9.77 -9.96
N LEU A 345 10.28 -10.72 -9.21
CA LEU A 345 9.84 -10.50 -7.83
C LEU A 345 11.00 -10.10 -6.93
N ILE A 346 12.09 -10.89 -6.94
CA ILE A 346 13.27 -10.60 -6.10
C ILE A 346 13.89 -9.24 -6.45
N THR A 347 13.90 -8.85 -7.72
CA THR A 347 14.42 -7.53 -8.13
C THR A 347 13.54 -6.40 -7.57
N GLU A 348 12.23 -6.58 -7.61
CA GLU A 348 11.26 -5.58 -7.18
C GLU A 348 11.27 -5.39 -5.65
N ILE A 349 11.31 -6.48 -4.87
CA ILE A 349 11.30 -6.43 -3.40
C ILE A 349 12.69 -6.31 -2.75
N ARG A 350 13.77 -6.31 -3.54
CA ARG A 350 15.14 -6.31 -3.04
C ARG A 350 15.44 -5.25 -1.97
N PRO A 351 15.00 -3.99 -2.10
CA PRO A 351 15.23 -2.97 -1.08
C PRO A 351 14.67 -3.34 0.29
N TRP A 352 13.43 -3.85 0.30
CA TRP A 352 12.78 -4.32 1.53
C TRP A 352 13.45 -5.57 2.11
N LEU A 353 13.94 -6.49 1.27
CA LEU A 353 14.70 -7.65 1.74
C LEU A 353 15.99 -7.25 2.45
N ILE A 354 16.71 -6.24 1.94
CA ILE A 354 17.91 -5.70 2.58
C ILE A 354 17.57 -5.12 3.94
N GLN A 355 16.53 -4.27 4.02
CA GLN A 355 16.11 -3.69 5.29
C GLN A 355 15.56 -4.75 6.25
N PHE A 356 14.83 -5.74 5.75
CA PHE A 356 14.30 -6.84 6.56
C PHE A 356 15.42 -7.63 7.25
N LYS A 357 16.51 -7.92 6.54
CA LYS A 357 17.71 -8.50 7.13
C LYS A 357 18.26 -7.62 8.25
N GLN A 358 18.42 -6.32 8.00
CA GLN A 358 18.90 -5.34 8.98
C GLN A 358 18.01 -5.28 10.22
N VAL A 359 16.67 -5.40 10.06
CA VAL A 359 15.73 -5.50 11.19
C VAL A 359 15.99 -6.74 12.05
N GLY A 360 16.22 -7.89 11.43
CA GLY A 360 16.57 -9.13 12.15
C GLY A 360 17.92 -9.02 12.89
N GLU A 361 18.94 -8.47 12.25
CA GLU A 361 20.25 -8.23 12.85
C GLU A 361 20.17 -7.23 14.00
N TYR A 362 19.42 -6.12 13.83
CA TYR A 362 19.18 -5.14 14.88
C TYR A 362 18.44 -5.73 16.09
N GLY A 363 17.41 -6.52 15.84
CA GLY A 363 16.68 -7.24 16.91
C GLY A 363 17.60 -8.17 17.70
N ALA A 364 18.48 -8.91 17.02
CA ALA A 364 19.46 -9.78 17.67
C ALA A 364 20.44 -9.00 18.56
N GLU A 365 20.96 -7.85 18.11
CA GLU A 365 21.84 -7.00 18.93
C GLU A 365 21.12 -6.37 20.12
N VAL A 366 19.87 -5.94 19.95
CA VAL A 366 19.04 -5.45 21.07
C VAL A 366 18.82 -6.56 22.11
N LEU A 367 18.58 -7.81 21.68
CA LEU A 367 18.51 -8.95 22.58
C LEU A 367 19.80 -9.20 23.32
N ASN A 368 20.96 -9.06 22.66
CA ASN A 368 22.27 -9.10 23.31
C ASN A 368 22.41 -7.99 24.37
N MET A 369 22.02 -6.77 24.05
CA MET A 369 22.06 -5.64 25.01
C MET A 369 21.28 -5.96 26.30
N ILE A 370 20.04 -6.42 26.20
CA ILE A 370 19.25 -6.75 27.41
C ILE A 370 19.83 -7.94 28.19
N ARG A 371 20.50 -8.88 27.52
CA ARG A 371 21.17 -10.04 28.14
C ARG A 371 22.47 -9.61 28.84
N LEU A 372 23.24 -8.73 28.23
CA LEU A 372 24.55 -8.32 28.65
C LEU A 372 24.55 -7.05 29.55
N ARG A 373 23.37 -6.60 30.00
CA ARG A 373 23.19 -5.32 30.70
C ARG A 373 24.05 -5.08 31.95
N GLN A 374 24.63 -6.15 32.54
CA GLN A 374 25.55 -6.09 33.68
C GLN A 374 27.02 -6.26 33.27
N GLN A 375 27.31 -6.51 32.02
CA GLN A 375 28.67 -6.76 31.47
C GLN A 375 29.09 -5.55 30.64
N LYS A 376 29.88 -4.66 31.26
CA LYS A 376 30.14 -3.30 30.75
C LYS A 376 30.61 -3.27 29.30
N ASP A 377 31.70 -3.98 28.99
CA ASP A 377 32.31 -3.92 27.65
C ASP A 377 31.47 -4.64 26.59
N ALA A 378 30.92 -5.81 26.92
CA ALA A 378 30.09 -6.59 26.00
C ALA A 378 28.75 -5.86 25.69
N PHE A 379 28.20 -5.09 26.64
CA PHE A 379 27.03 -4.24 26.39
C PHE A 379 27.36 -3.13 25.39
N ILE A 380 28.51 -2.46 25.55
CA ILE A 380 28.96 -1.40 24.64
C ILE A 380 29.14 -1.93 23.23
N ASP A 381 29.77 -3.10 23.05
CA ASP A 381 29.95 -3.70 21.74
C ASP A 381 28.57 -3.93 21.04
N SER A 382 27.59 -4.52 21.75
CA SER A 382 26.25 -4.71 21.19
C SER A 382 25.49 -3.42 20.93
N TYR A 383 25.67 -2.40 21.81
CA TYR A 383 25.10 -1.06 21.62
C TYR A 383 25.64 -0.40 20.33
N GLU A 384 26.97 -0.44 20.13
CA GLU A 384 27.60 0.13 18.94
C GLU A 384 27.16 -0.58 17.65
N HIS A 385 27.04 -1.90 17.68
CA HIS A 385 26.51 -2.67 16.55
C HIS A 385 25.05 -2.33 16.26
N ALA A 386 24.20 -2.27 17.30
CA ALA A 386 22.79 -1.86 17.14
C ALA A 386 22.67 -0.45 16.55
N ARG A 387 23.50 0.49 17.01
CA ARG A 387 23.55 1.86 16.46
C ARG A 387 23.99 1.87 15.00
N ALA A 388 25.01 1.09 14.64
CA ALA A 388 25.46 0.96 13.25
C ALA A 388 24.36 0.40 12.34
N LEU A 389 23.58 -0.57 12.81
CA LEU A 389 22.44 -1.12 12.06
C LEU A 389 21.30 -0.09 11.88
N LEU A 390 21.00 0.72 12.89
CA LEU A 390 20.07 1.84 12.74
C LEU A 390 20.52 2.83 11.66
N VAL A 391 21.83 3.11 11.61
CA VAL A 391 22.43 3.96 10.55
C VAL A 391 22.26 3.32 9.18
N LEU A 392 22.58 2.04 9.03
CA LEU A 392 22.45 1.31 7.77
C LEU A 392 21.00 1.23 7.29
N MET A 393 20.03 1.02 8.19
CA MET A 393 18.60 1.07 7.86
C MET A 393 18.19 2.47 7.37
N GLY A 394 18.66 3.52 8.02
CA GLY A 394 18.43 4.90 7.58
C GLY A 394 19.07 5.22 6.23
N GLU A 395 20.27 4.71 5.95
CA GLU A 395 20.91 4.83 4.64
C GLU A 395 20.16 4.08 3.55
N THR A 396 19.64 2.88 3.86
CA THR A 396 18.81 2.09 2.95
C THR A 396 17.52 2.86 2.64
N ASP A 397 16.86 3.39 3.67
CA ASP A 397 15.66 4.22 3.53
C ASP A 397 15.92 5.45 2.63
N ALA A 398 17.00 6.16 2.87
CA ALA A 398 17.36 7.37 2.15
C ALA A 398 17.73 7.16 0.66
N GLN A 399 18.07 5.94 0.24
CA GLN A 399 18.37 5.63 -1.17
C GLN A 399 17.12 5.70 -2.04
N TYR A 400 15.93 5.56 -1.47
CA TYR A 400 14.66 5.53 -2.19
C TYR A 400 13.85 6.78 -1.88
N LYS A 401 13.24 7.36 -2.92
CA LYS A 401 12.49 8.62 -2.79
C LYS A 401 11.35 8.53 -1.78
N ALA A 402 10.68 7.39 -1.75
CA ALA A 402 9.57 7.14 -0.85
C ALA A 402 10.01 6.59 0.52
N GLY A 403 11.26 6.14 0.63
CA GLY A 403 11.74 5.38 1.77
C GLY A 403 11.47 3.88 1.65
N ILE A 404 11.94 3.12 2.64
CA ILE A 404 11.77 1.66 2.77
C ILE A 404 11.47 1.33 4.23
N LYS A 405 10.39 0.60 4.49
CA LYS A 405 9.99 0.16 5.83
C LYS A 405 9.64 -1.32 5.83
N SER A 406 10.15 -2.04 6.82
CA SER A 406 9.89 -3.46 7.06
C SER A 406 9.67 -3.71 8.55
N GLY A 407 8.76 -4.61 8.91
CA GLY A 407 8.46 -4.97 10.31
C GLY A 407 7.94 -3.80 11.16
N SER A 408 7.17 -2.90 10.57
CA SER A 408 6.83 -1.59 11.11
C SER A 408 5.78 -1.63 12.23
N LEU A 409 4.93 -2.67 12.31
CA LEU A 409 3.85 -2.73 13.29
C LEU A 409 4.32 -3.25 14.66
N HIS A 410 5.10 -4.33 14.70
CA HIS A 410 5.47 -4.99 15.96
C HIS A 410 6.98 -5.12 16.17
N LEU A 411 7.75 -5.51 15.15
CA LEU A 411 9.19 -5.75 15.31
C LEU A 411 9.94 -4.47 15.70
N MET A 412 9.95 -3.49 14.82
CA MET A 412 10.70 -2.25 15.04
C MET A 412 10.26 -1.47 16.28
N PRO A 413 8.96 -1.28 16.58
CA PRO A 413 8.53 -0.62 17.81
C PRO A 413 9.01 -1.34 19.06
N THR A 414 8.97 -2.69 19.08
CA THR A 414 9.42 -3.47 20.23
C THR A 414 10.93 -3.40 20.40
N PHE A 415 11.70 -3.58 19.33
CA PHE A 415 13.16 -3.50 19.40
C PHE A 415 13.63 -2.10 19.79
N ASN A 416 13.01 -1.05 19.27
CA ASN A 416 13.32 0.32 19.67
C ASN A 416 13.04 0.55 21.17
N ALA A 417 11.89 0.10 21.67
CA ALA A 417 11.54 0.25 23.08
C ALA A 417 12.50 -0.53 24.01
N LEU A 418 12.92 -1.74 23.60
CA LEU A 418 13.91 -2.53 24.33
C LEU A 418 15.30 -1.88 24.30
N PHE A 419 15.73 -1.34 23.15
CA PHE A 419 17.00 -0.60 23.00
C PHE A 419 17.03 0.61 23.95
N GLU A 420 15.98 1.44 23.94
CA GLU A 420 15.87 2.63 24.79
C GLU A 420 15.86 2.28 26.28
N ALA A 421 15.12 1.23 26.66
CA ALA A 421 15.07 0.76 28.04
C ALA A 421 16.43 0.20 28.50
N ALA A 422 17.09 -0.62 27.67
CA ALA A 422 18.39 -1.20 27.97
C ALA A 422 19.47 -0.11 28.13
N THR A 423 19.52 0.84 27.20
CA THR A 423 20.48 1.95 27.24
C THR A 423 20.24 2.85 28.44
N THR A 424 18.99 3.16 28.77
CA THR A 424 18.63 3.94 29.96
C THR A 424 19.08 3.24 31.25
N GLY A 425 18.81 1.94 31.36
CA GLY A 425 19.23 1.13 32.51
C GLY A 425 20.75 1.06 32.64
N TYR A 426 21.46 0.89 31.53
CA TYR A 426 22.93 0.89 31.51
C TYR A 426 23.49 2.26 31.93
N ASN A 427 23.00 3.36 31.40
CA ASN A 427 23.42 4.71 31.77
C ASN A 427 23.24 4.95 33.27
N ALA A 428 22.11 4.51 33.84
CA ALA A 428 21.86 4.63 35.30
C ALA A 428 22.84 3.78 36.13
N ALA A 429 23.10 2.54 35.73
CA ALA A 429 23.95 1.61 36.47
C ALA A 429 25.44 1.98 36.44
N PHE A 430 25.92 2.51 35.31
CA PHE A 430 27.34 2.77 35.08
C PHE A 430 27.69 4.25 34.97
N HIS A 431 26.75 5.17 35.23
CA HIS A 431 26.90 6.61 35.04
C HIS A 431 27.43 6.99 33.67
N ALA A 432 26.97 6.22 32.63
CA ALA A 432 27.35 6.43 31.24
C ALA A 432 26.46 7.53 30.61
N GLY A 433 26.86 8.02 29.46
CA GLY A 433 26.16 9.07 28.70
C GLY A 433 25.77 8.60 27.28
N LEU A 434 25.39 7.34 27.12
CA LEU A 434 25.00 6.80 25.82
C LEU A 434 23.67 7.43 25.35
N ASP A 435 23.55 7.66 24.05
CA ASP A 435 22.29 8.10 23.45
C ASP A 435 21.23 6.99 23.56
N THR A 436 20.12 7.30 24.22
CA THR A 436 19.05 6.33 24.45
C THR A 436 18.05 6.24 23.29
N LYS A 437 18.10 7.13 22.30
CA LYS A 437 17.12 7.17 21.23
C LYS A 437 17.41 6.13 20.15
N ALA A 438 16.45 5.27 19.88
CA ALA A 438 16.47 4.28 18.78
C ALA A 438 16.00 4.90 17.45
N VAL A 439 16.53 6.07 17.10
CA VAL A 439 16.19 6.75 15.86
C VAL A 439 17.47 7.01 15.08
N TYR A 440 17.47 6.65 13.81
CA TYR A 440 18.50 7.11 12.90
C TYR A 440 18.47 8.63 12.84
N SER A 441 19.54 9.25 13.22
CA SER A 441 19.78 10.66 12.96
C SER A 441 21.24 10.81 12.57
N PRO A 442 21.54 11.23 11.32
CA PRO A 442 22.93 11.50 10.91
C PRO A 442 23.50 12.72 11.63
N TYR A 443 22.68 13.39 12.45
CA TYR A 443 23.06 14.61 13.17
C TYR A 443 22.62 14.51 14.62
N THR A 444 23.47 14.94 15.52
CA THR A 444 23.12 15.18 16.90
C THR A 444 22.91 16.68 17.11
N LEU A 445 21.75 17.05 17.65
CA LEU A 445 21.45 18.45 18.01
C LEU A 445 21.67 18.65 19.48
N LYS A 446 22.47 19.65 19.84
CA LYS A 446 22.57 20.19 21.20
C LYS A 446 22.26 21.66 21.15
N SER A 447 21.33 22.12 21.98
CA SER A 447 20.99 23.53 22.06
C SER A 447 20.64 23.89 23.49
N ASP A 448 21.01 25.11 23.92
CA ASP A 448 20.54 25.75 25.11
C ASP A 448 19.17 26.46 24.91
N VAL A 449 18.68 26.45 23.66
CA VAL A 449 17.31 26.87 23.32
C VAL A 449 16.40 25.64 23.43
N ASN A 450 15.59 25.58 24.50
CA ASN A 450 14.77 24.43 24.84
C ASN A 450 13.90 23.88 23.70
N GLN A 451 13.35 24.78 22.88
CA GLN A 451 12.52 24.35 21.71
C GLN A 451 13.33 23.66 20.63
N LEU A 452 14.61 23.99 20.44
CA LEU A 452 15.49 23.37 19.45
C LEU A 452 16.05 22.04 19.92
N ALA A 453 16.28 21.86 21.23
CA ALA A 453 16.82 20.63 21.80
C ALA A 453 15.86 19.44 21.69
N SER A 454 14.55 19.70 21.54
CA SER A 454 13.48 18.69 21.47
C SER A 454 12.93 18.45 20.07
N LEU A 455 13.35 19.21 19.07
CA LEU A 455 12.84 19.05 17.69
C LEU A 455 13.49 17.84 17.00
N PRO A 456 12.69 16.93 16.43
CA PRO A 456 13.22 15.88 15.57
C PRO A 456 13.73 16.47 14.26
N ILE A 457 14.87 15.98 13.77
CA ILE A 457 15.31 16.27 12.41
C ILE A 457 14.37 15.55 11.45
N GLN A 458 13.62 16.32 10.66
CA GLN A 458 12.77 15.76 9.61
C GLN A 458 13.57 15.65 8.33
N GLN A 459 13.74 14.43 7.85
CA GLN A 459 14.34 14.15 6.55
C GLN A 459 13.24 14.12 5.48
N LYS A 460 13.37 14.95 4.46
CA LYS A 460 12.50 14.93 3.28
C LYS A 460 13.37 14.81 2.02
N GLY A 461 13.53 13.58 1.54
CA GLY A 461 14.47 13.29 0.46
C GLY A 461 15.92 13.50 0.89
N LYS A 462 16.69 14.26 0.11
CA LYS A 462 18.09 14.63 0.45
C LYS A 462 18.21 15.87 1.35
N VAL A 463 17.09 16.45 1.76
CA VAL A 463 17.07 17.68 2.57
C VAL A 463 16.63 17.35 3.98
N ASN A 464 17.48 17.69 4.95
CA ASN A 464 17.17 17.60 6.37
C ASN A 464 16.64 18.93 6.85
N THR A 465 15.44 18.92 7.46
CA THR A 465 14.80 20.10 8.02
C THR A 465 14.77 19.99 9.52
N ILE A 466 15.42 20.92 10.21
CA ILE A 466 15.48 21.00 11.67
C ILE A 466 14.24 21.71 12.21
N ILE A 467 13.73 22.69 11.46
CA ILE A 467 12.59 23.52 11.84
C ILE A 467 11.54 23.38 10.75
N PRO A 468 10.30 22.93 11.05
CA PRO A 468 9.20 22.98 10.10
C PRO A 468 8.97 24.41 9.61
N SER A 469 8.68 24.58 8.31
CA SER A 469 8.59 25.90 7.64
C SER A 469 7.49 26.83 8.17
N ASN A 470 6.59 26.32 9.02
CA ASN A 470 5.45 27.02 9.59
C ASN A 470 5.58 27.24 11.13
N GLU A 471 6.70 26.88 11.74
CA GLU A 471 6.92 27.12 13.16
C GLU A 471 7.83 28.32 13.39
N VAL A 472 7.47 29.15 14.36
CA VAL A 472 8.28 30.29 14.81
C VAL A 472 8.97 29.88 16.11
N ILE A 473 10.30 29.88 16.10
CA ILE A 473 11.12 29.59 17.27
C ILE A 473 11.68 30.90 17.84
N ASN A 474 11.44 31.15 19.12
CA ASN A 474 12.07 32.23 19.81
C ASN A 474 13.54 31.88 20.12
N TRP A 475 14.46 32.44 19.33
CA TRP A 475 15.88 32.29 19.52
C TRP A 475 16.41 33.45 20.38
N GLN A 476 16.74 33.16 21.64
CA GLN A 476 17.28 34.17 22.54
C GLN A 476 18.66 34.66 22.07
N ALA A 477 18.95 35.96 22.28
CA ALA A 477 20.26 36.51 21.98
C ALA A 477 21.35 35.76 22.75
N GLY A 478 22.34 35.20 22.07
CA GLY A 478 23.39 34.37 22.65
C GLY A 478 23.08 32.89 22.71
N GLY A 479 21.88 32.43 22.30
CA GLY A 479 21.54 31.02 22.21
C GLY A 479 22.40 30.30 21.17
N VAL A 480 22.81 29.06 21.46
CA VAL A 480 23.69 28.26 20.64
C VAL A 480 22.96 26.98 20.17
N LEU A 481 23.02 26.68 18.88
CA LEU A 481 22.67 25.39 18.30
C LEU A 481 23.94 24.72 17.78
N THR A 482 24.28 23.58 18.36
CA THR A 482 25.37 22.75 17.88
C THR A 482 24.80 21.57 17.08
N ILE A 483 25.21 21.46 15.83
CA ILE A 483 24.86 20.32 14.96
C ILE A 483 26.15 19.52 14.79
N SER A 484 26.17 18.30 15.33
CA SER A 484 27.29 17.38 15.16
C SER A 484 26.87 16.32 14.16
N MET A 485 27.71 16.03 13.17
CA MET A 485 27.55 14.90 12.24
C MET A 485 28.34 13.71 12.75
N ASP A 486 27.72 12.54 12.86
CA ASP A 486 28.37 11.31 13.31
C ASP A 486 29.39 10.77 12.31
N TYR A 487 29.37 11.27 11.06
CA TYR A 487 30.31 10.91 10.01
C TYR A 487 30.89 12.13 9.32
N ALA A 488 32.20 12.27 9.37
CA ALA A 488 32.93 13.08 8.40
C ALA A 488 32.99 12.27 7.07
N ARG A 489 32.28 12.69 6.06
CA ARG A 489 32.51 12.26 4.67
C ARG A 489 33.45 13.21 3.99
#